data_afe2f20fcad622b0ee46306bab34b23e
#
_entry.id   afe2f20fcad622b0ee46306bab34b23e
#
_cell.length_a   1.000
_cell.length_b   1.000
_cell.length_c   1.000
_cell.angle_alpha   90.00
_cell.angle_beta   90.00
_cell.angle_gamma   90.00
#
_symmetry.space_group_name_H-M   'P 1'
#
loop_
_entity.id
_entity.type
_entity.pdbx_description
1 polymer ?
#
loop_
_entity_poly.entity_id
_entity_poly.type
_entity_poly.pdbx_seq_one_letter_code
_entity_poly.pdbx_strand_id
1 'polypeptide(L)'
;MLEKQNLLGLTQSKFKDFFSDLSEKPFRTKQIMQWIYHQGVYNFGDMHNFSKDLRDKLGSIASLDLPEVISTNNSKDGVVKWVIKLGEDNHIETVYIPQKERGTLCISSQVGCSLACTFCSTGHQGFNRNLKTHEIIGQVLVAKNYLAQENKRISNVVFMGMGEPLLNESPVYDACQILLDDWAFGLSRRRVTVSSSGIVPALLRMSDTVPVSLAISLHAPEDELRDILVPINKKYPIKELMKACHYYLNAGSQERHILFEYVMLENVNDSVENAKTLSKLLNFWFDRESAKVNLIPFNPFPETQYKLSLIHISEPTRPY
;
A
#
# COMPACT_ATOMS: atom_id res chain seq x y z
N MET A 1 -3.99 33.31 0.48
CA MET A 1 -5.14 32.53 -0.07
C MET A 1 -5.29 31.29 0.81
N LEU A 2 -6.51 30.95 1.21
CA LEU A 2 -6.75 29.69 1.92
C LEU A 2 -6.37 28.52 0.99
N GLU A 3 -5.64 27.54 1.51
CA GLU A 3 -5.28 26.33 0.75
C GLU A 3 -6.57 25.57 0.36
N LYS A 4 -6.75 25.30 -0.95
CA LYS A 4 -7.91 24.55 -1.44
C LYS A 4 -7.84 23.12 -0.97
N GLN A 5 -8.98 22.57 -0.52
CA GLN A 5 -9.05 21.17 -0.15
C GLN A 5 -8.94 20.26 -1.38
N ASN A 6 -7.96 19.36 -1.42
CA ASN A 6 -7.90 18.35 -2.47
C ASN A 6 -8.91 17.22 -2.17
N LEU A 7 -9.88 17.02 -3.08
CA LEU A 7 -10.98 16.08 -2.89
C LEU A 7 -10.66 14.64 -3.28
N LEU A 8 -9.52 14.36 -3.90
CA LEU A 8 -9.13 13.00 -4.31
C LEU A 8 -9.00 12.00 -3.15
N GLY A 9 -8.84 12.51 -1.92
CA GLY A 9 -8.74 11.69 -0.71
C GLY A 9 -10.04 11.56 0.09
N LEU A 10 -11.18 11.99 -0.43
CA LEU A 10 -12.44 11.87 0.29
C LEU A 10 -13.10 10.51 0.03
N THR A 11 -13.44 9.80 1.12
CA THR A 11 -14.29 8.61 1.07
C THR A 11 -15.73 9.01 0.72
N GLN A 12 -16.56 8.03 0.36
CA GLN A 12 -17.99 8.28 0.10
C GLN A 12 -18.69 9.03 1.25
N SER A 13 -18.39 8.66 2.50
CA SER A 13 -18.97 9.34 3.66
C SER A 13 -18.49 10.80 3.73
N LYS A 14 -17.18 11.03 3.61
CA LYS A 14 -16.61 12.39 3.65
C LYS A 14 -17.09 13.27 2.49
N PHE A 15 -17.37 12.70 1.31
CA PHE A 15 -18.03 13.43 0.22
C PHE A 15 -19.47 13.80 0.58
N LYS A 16 -20.23 12.92 1.25
CA LYS A 16 -21.59 13.25 1.71
C LYS A 16 -21.59 14.43 2.67
N ASP A 17 -20.66 14.40 3.64
CA ASP A 17 -20.51 15.49 4.61
C ASP A 17 -20.10 16.79 3.90
N PHE A 18 -19.12 16.75 3.01
CA PHE A 18 -18.67 17.89 2.20
C PHE A 18 -19.82 18.53 1.40
N PHE A 19 -20.64 17.73 0.71
CA PHE A 19 -21.79 18.26 -0.04
C PHE A 19 -22.93 18.74 0.87
N SER A 20 -23.13 18.12 2.04
CA SER A 20 -24.05 18.59 3.05
C SER A 20 -23.70 19.98 3.55
N ASP A 21 -22.43 20.24 3.82
CA ASP A 21 -21.93 21.56 4.26
C ASP A 21 -22.13 22.64 3.17
N LEU A 22 -22.15 22.23 1.91
CA LEU A 22 -22.47 23.11 0.76
C LEU A 22 -23.96 23.27 0.51
N SER A 23 -24.84 22.63 1.32
CA SER A 23 -26.30 22.55 1.12
C SER A 23 -26.69 21.86 -0.22
N GLU A 24 -25.84 20.96 -0.71
CA GLU A 24 -26.07 20.19 -1.93
C GLU A 24 -26.73 18.82 -1.63
N LYS A 25 -27.40 18.27 -2.64
CA LYS A 25 -28.12 17.00 -2.51
C LYS A 25 -27.16 15.79 -2.42
N PRO A 26 -27.48 14.73 -1.66
CA PRO A 26 -26.60 13.57 -1.43
C PRO A 26 -26.13 12.84 -2.70
N PHE A 27 -26.92 12.86 -3.79
CA PHE A 27 -26.57 12.21 -5.05
C PHE A 27 -25.34 12.83 -5.75
N ARG A 28 -24.95 14.07 -5.35
CA ARG A 28 -23.73 14.72 -5.86
C ARG A 28 -22.47 13.93 -5.52
N THR A 29 -22.48 13.22 -4.39
CA THR A 29 -21.40 12.30 -4.01
C THR A 29 -21.12 11.27 -5.09
N LYS A 30 -22.16 10.59 -5.57
CA LYS A 30 -22.01 9.59 -6.65
C LYS A 30 -21.50 10.24 -7.94
N GLN A 31 -22.04 11.40 -8.28
CA GLN A 31 -21.67 12.10 -9.50
C GLN A 31 -20.19 12.48 -9.52
N ILE A 32 -19.68 13.10 -8.43
CA ILE A 32 -18.27 13.51 -8.40
C ILE A 32 -17.33 12.30 -8.39
N MET A 33 -17.65 11.24 -7.64
CA MET A 33 -16.85 10.02 -7.62
C MET A 33 -16.78 9.37 -9.01
N GLN A 34 -17.90 9.32 -9.75
CA GLN A 34 -17.91 8.82 -11.12
C GLN A 34 -17.04 9.67 -12.07
N TRP A 35 -17.08 11.00 -11.95
CA TRP A 35 -16.23 11.89 -12.74
C TRP A 35 -14.76 11.63 -12.49
N ILE A 36 -14.35 11.57 -11.21
CA ILE A 36 -12.94 11.39 -10.82
C ILE A 36 -12.47 9.98 -11.20
N TYR A 37 -13.14 8.95 -10.67
CA TYR A 37 -12.59 7.60 -10.67
C TYR A 37 -12.93 6.78 -11.91
N HIS A 38 -14.08 7.01 -12.55
CA HIS A 38 -14.48 6.27 -13.74
C HIS A 38 -14.12 7.02 -15.03
N GLN A 39 -14.37 8.32 -15.08
CA GLN A 39 -14.15 9.13 -16.30
C GLN A 39 -12.76 9.77 -16.34
N GLY A 40 -12.04 9.85 -15.21
CA GLY A 40 -10.70 10.47 -15.15
C GLY A 40 -10.72 11.98 -15.37
N VAL A 41 -11.79 12.66 -14.95
CA VAL A 41 -11.96 14.11 -15.07
C VAL A 41 -11.53 14.79 -13.78
N TYR A 42 -10.53 15.63 -13.86
CA TYR A 42 -9.93 16.34 -12.72
C TYR A 42 -10.11 17.87 -12.77
N ASN A 43 -11.02 18.35 -13.63
CA ASN A 43 -11.40 19.75 -13.72
C ASN A 43 -12.90 19.89 -13.51
N PHE A 44 -13.33 20.65 -12.51
CA PHE A 44 -14.75 20.85 -12.21
C PHE A 44 -15.50 21.47 -13.38
N GLY A 45 -14.84 22.31 -14.20
CA GLY A 45 -15.43 22.92 -15.40
C GLY A 45 -16.00 21.91 -16.39
N ASP A 46 -15.44 20.71 -16.47
CA ASP A 46 -15.81 19.64 -17.41
C ASP A 46 -16.89 18.70 -16.87
N MET A 47 -17.30 18.87 -15.60
CA MET A 47 -18.34 18.06 -14.95
C MET A 47 -19.75 18.55 -15.30
N HIS A 48 -20.17 18.30 -16.54
CA HIS A 48 -21.36 18.93 -17.15
C HIS A 48 -22.71 18.64 -16.48
N ASN A 49 -22.81 17.62 -15.64
CA ASN A 49 -24.01 17.34 -14.84
C ASN A 49 -24.11 18.16 -13.54
N PHE A 50 -23.11 18.99 -13.26
CA PHE A 50 -23.16 20.02 -12.22
C PHE A 50 -23.58 21.37 -12.82
N SER A 51 -24.37 22.16 -12.05
CA SER A 51 -24.68 23.53 -12.46
C SER A 51 -23.41 24.38 -12.55
N LYS A 52 -23.44 25.42 -13.35
CA LYS A 52 -22.32 26.35 -13.47
C LYS A 52 -21.91 26.91 -12.12
N ASP A 53 -22.91 27.35 -11.32
CA ASP A 53 -22.66 27.93 -9.98
C ASP A 53 -21.96 26.93 -9.04
N LEU A 54 -22.35 25.64 -9.08
CA LEU A 54 -21.70 24.61 -8.28
C LEU A 54 -20.27 24.37 -8.75
N ARG A 55 -20.01 24.31 -10.06
CA ARG A 55 -18.66 24.16 -10.62
C ARG A 55 -17.74 25.30 -10.23
N ASP A 56 -18.24 26.54 -10.33
CA ASP A 56 -17.52 27.75 -9.96
C ASP A 56 -17.23 27.77 -8.43
N LYS A 57 -18.23 27.40 -7.61
CA LYS A 57 -18.09 27.26 -6.17
C LYS A 57 -17.03 26.20 -5.82
N LEU A 58 -17.12 24.99 -6.39
CA LEU A 58 -16.13 23.94 -6.17
C LEU A 58 -14.72 24.40 -6.58
N GLY A 59 -14.56 25.02 -7.73
CA GLY A 59 -13.27 25.54 -8.19
C GLY A 59 -12.66 26.62 -7.29
N SER A 60 -13.50 27.32 -6.50
CA SER A 60 -13.01 28.34 -5.55
C SER A 60 -12.49 27.75 -4.23
N ILE A 61 -13.06 26.63 -3.73
CA ILE A 61 -12.79 26.08 -2.42
C ILE A 61 -12.03 24.75 -2.43
N ALA A 62 -11.99 24.06 -3.58
CA ALA A 62 -11.44 22.72 -3.70
C ALA A 62 -10.57 22.55 -4.94
N SER A 63 -9.79 21.47 -4.96
CA SER A 63 -9.01 21.03 -6.12
C SER A 63 -9.14 19.51 -6.33
N LEU A 64 -8.73 19.05 -7.52
CA LEU A 64 -8.57 17.65 -7.91
C LEU A 64 -7.16 17.43 -8.46
N ASP A 65 -6.19 18.13 -7.91
CA ASP A 65 -4.82 18.12 -8.42
C ASP A 65 -4.18 16.75 -8.18
N LEU A 66 -3.71 16.15 -9.27
CA LEU A 66 -2.87 14.96 -9.21
C LEU A 66 -1.44 15.36 -8.80
N PRO A 67 -0.71 14.50 -8.09
CA PRO A 67 0.68 14.77 -7.78
C PRO A 67 1.54 14.76 -9.05
N GLU A 68 2.61 15.57 -9.06
CA GLU A 68 3.54 15.71 -10.17
C GLU A 68 4.43 14.48 -10.31
N VAL A 69 4.54 13.91 -11.51
CA VAL A 69 5.50 12.85 -11.84
C VAL A 69 6.78 13.48 -12.34
N ILE A 70 7.88 13.29 -11.62
CA ILE A 70 9.19 13.85 -12.02
C ILE A 70 10.05 12.88 -12.83
N SER A 71 9.83 11.57 -12.69
CA SER A 71 10.45 10.58 -13.57
C SER A 71 9.59 9.34 -13.75
N THR A 72 9.70 8.71 -14.92
CA THR A 72 9.09 7.42 -15.25
C THR A 72 10.16 6.51 -15.82
N ASN A 73 10.38 5.36 -15.18
CA ASN A 73 11.37 4.37 -15.60
C ASN A 73 10.64 3.09 -16.01
N ASN A 74 10.83 2.68 -17.25
CA ASN A 74 10.28 1.45 -17.80
C ASN A 74 11.38 0.40 -17.90
N SER A 75 11.17 -0.78 -17.31
CA SER A 75 12.09 -1.90 -17.46
C SER A 75 11.68 -2.84 -18.61
N LYS A 76 12.60 -3.69 -19.05
CA LYS A 76 12.38 -4.61 -20.18
C LYS A 76 11.28 -5.66 -19.93
N ASP A 77 11.03 -6.00 -18.68
CA ASP A 77 9.98 -6.92 -18.23
C ASP A 77 8.61 -6.25 -18.06
N GLY A 78 8.52 -4.96 -18.40
CA GLY A 78 7.29 -4.18 -18.37
C GLY A 78 6.96 -3.56 -17.01
N VAL A 79 7.83 -3.68 -16.02
CA VAL A 79 7.72 -2.94 -14.74
C VAL A 79 7.88 -1.44 -15.02
N VAL A 80 7.00 -0.64 -14.41
CA VAL A 80 7.05 0.82 -14.51
C VAL A 80 7.21 1.41 -13.12
N LYS A 81 8.23 2.24 -12.93
CA LYS A 81 8.48 2.97 -11.69
C LYS A 81 8.33 4.47 -11.92
N TRP A 82 7.49 5.10 -11.11
CA TRP A 82 7.33 6.55 -11.06
C TRP A 82 7.98 7.10 -9.80
N VAL A 83 8.68 8.23 -9.94
CA VAL A 83 9.04 9.10 -8.83
C VAL A 83 8.06 10.27 -8.84
N ILE A 84 7.34 10.42 -7.74
CA ILE A 84 6.24 11.36 -7.58
C ILE A 84 6.65 12.42 -6.55
N LYS A 85 6.51 13.69 -6.93
CA LYS A 85 6.80 14.85 -6.08
C LYS A 85 5.61 15.19 -5.19
N LEU A 86 5.89 15.43 -3.92
CA LEU A 86 4.89 15.80 -2.91
C LEU A 86 5.35 17.04 -2.14
N GLY A 87 4.96 18.22 -2.63
CA GLY A 87 5.46 19.50 -2.12
C GLY A 87 6.83 19.84 -2.70
N GLU A 88 7.62 20.67 -2.01
CA GLU A 88 8.88 21.20 -2.57
C GLU A 88 10.00 20.16 -2.58
N ASP A 89 10.22 19.44 -1.47
CA ASP A 89 11.40 18.58 -1.28
C ASP A 89 11.07 17.09 -1.04
N ASN A 90 9.81 16.70 -1.09
CA ASN A 90 9.42 15.34 -0.80
C ASN A 90 9.12 14.54 -2.06
N HIS A 91 9.68 13.33 -2.12
CA HIS A 91 9.49 12.41 -3.24
C HIS A 91 9.14 11.02 -2.71
N ILE A 92 8.30 10.33 -3.46
CA ILE A 92 7.96 8.93 -3.20
C ILE A 92 8.06 8.12 -4.47
N GLU A 93 8.17 6.81 -4.32
CA GLU A 93 8.15 5.86 -5.43
C GLU A 93 6.82 5.11 -5.47
N THR A 94 6.37 4.85 -6.69
CA THR A 94 5.21 4.01 -7.01
C THR A 94 5.61 3.06 -8.13
N VAL A 95 5.30 1.76 -7.99
CA VAL A 95 5.78 0.74 -8.94
C VAL A 95 4.62 -0.11 -9.44
N TYR A 96 4.50 -0.21 -10.76
CA TYR A 96 3.59 -1.15 -11.42
C TYR A 96 4.35 -2.40 -11.85
N ILE A 97 3.84 -3.56 -11.46
CA ILE A 97 4.44 -4.88 -11.75
C ILE A 97 3.42 -5.70 -12.56
N PRO A 98 3.64 -5.88 -13.87
CA PRO A 98 2.79 -6.72 -14.69
C PRO A 98 3.06 -8.21 -14.45
N GLN A 99 2.00 -9.01 -14.40
CA GLN A 99 2.07 -10.47 -14.31
C GLN A 99 0.96 -11.07 -15.16
N LYS A 100 1.29 -11.63 -16.35
CA LYS A 100 0.30 -12.22 -17.28
C LYS A 100 -0.97 -11.34 -17.42
N GLU A 101 -2.05 -11.72 -16.74
CA GLU A 101 -3.33 -10.99 -16.74
C GLU A 101 -3.51 -10.04 -15.54
N ARG A 102 -2.51 -9.93 -14.64
CA ARG A 102 -2.56 -9.10 -13.45
C ARG A 102 -1.64 -7.91 -13.60
N GLY A 103 -2.05 -6.78 -13.01
CA GLY A 103 -1.22 -5.61 -12.83
C GLY A 103 -1.25 -5.19 -11.37
N THR A 104 -0.15 -5.41 -10.64
CA THR A 104 -0.04 -5.02 -9.23
C THR A 104 0.61 -3.66 -9.13
N LEU A 105 -0.05 -2.74 -8.45
CA LEU A 105 0.51 -1.42 -8.13
C LEU A 105 0.99 -1.41 -6.68
N CYS A 106 2.28 -1.17 -6.49
CA CYS A 106 2.90 -0.96 -5.20
C CYS A 106 2.91 0.54 -4.91
N ILE A 107 2.27 0.96 -3.80
CA ILE A 107 2.12 2.37 -3.40
C ILE A 107 2.76 2.64 -2.05
N SER A 108 3.18 3.89 -1.87
CA SER A 108 3.80 4.42 -0.67
C SER A 108 2.77 4.99 0.30
N SER A 109 3.06 4.94 1.61
CA SER A 109 2.23 5.47 2.68
C SER A 109 2.89 6.59 3.48
N GLN A 110 4.20 6.76 3.36
CA GLN A 110 4.99 7.78 4.04
C GLN A 110 6.09 8.31 3.10
N VAL A 111 6.63 9.47 3.41
CA VAL A 111 7.91 9.93 2.88
C VAL A 111 9.00 9.44 3.84
N GLY A 112 9.82 8.47 3.38
CA GLY A 112 10.73 7.74 4.24
C GLY A 112 10.03 6.74 5.16
N CYS A 113 10.74 6.23 6.19
CA CYS A 113 10.19 5.28 7.15
C CYS A 113 10.89 5.39 8.50
N SER A 114 10.12 5.32 9.61
CA SER A 114 10.66 5.42 10.96
C SER A 114 11.10 4.09 11.57
N LEU A 115 10.87 2.96 10.90
CA LEU A 115 11.13 1.63 11.48
C LEU A 115 12.59 1.20 11.40
N ALA A 116 13.39 1.84 10.55
CA ALA A 116 14.82 1.60 10.39
C ALA A 116 15.21 0.11 10.17
N CYS A 117 14.40 -0.62 9.38
CA CYS A 117 14.74 -2.00 8.99
C CYS A 117 16.08 -2.00 8.25
N THR A 118 17.03 -2.82 8.71
CA THR A 118 18.44 -2.73 8.28
C THR A 118 18.70 -3.15 6.84
N PHE A 119 17.81 -3.91 6.25
CA PHE A 119 17.87 -4.35 4.83
C PHE A 119 17.07 -3.44 3.88
N CYS A 120 16.40 -2.39 4.39
CA CYS A 120 15.47 -1.58 3.60
C CYS A 120 16.07 -0.22 3.26
N SER A 121 16.20 0.11 1.97
CA SER A 121 16.70 1.42 1.52
C SER A 121 15.87 2.59 2.08
N THR A 122 14.54 2.46 2.09
CA THR A 122 13.66 3.48 2.68
C THR A 122 13.88 3.66 4.19
N GLY A 123 14.24 2.57 4.90
CA GLY A 123 14.58 2.63 6.32
C GLY A 123 15.85 3.45 6.60
N HIS A 124 16.81 3.44 5.69
CA HIS A 124 18.05 4.25 5.77
C HIS A 124 17.80 5.75 5.47
N GLN A 125 16.77 6.08 4.71
CA GLN A 125 16.42 7.49 4.39
C GLN A 125 15.84 8.25 5.61
N GLY A 126 15.41 7.54 6.66
CA GLY A 126 14.70 8.12 7.79
C GLY A 126 13.25 8.49 7.46
N PHE A 127 12.56 9.07 8.43
CA PHE A 127 11.15 9.47 8.32
C PHE A 127 11.04 10.98 8.19
N ASN A 128 10.26 11.44 7.22
CA ASN A 128 9.90 12.85 7.07
C ASN A 128 8.45 13.10 7.53
N ARG A 129 7.46 12.52 6.84
CA ARG A 129 6.04 12.68 7.16
C ARG A 129 5.15 11.55 6.65
N ASN A 130 3.97 11.50 7.20
CA ASN A 130 2.88 10.68 6.67
C ASN A 130 2.32 11.29 5.38
N LEU A 131 1.85 10.43 4.47
CA LEU A 131 1.09 10.86 3.30
C LEU A 131 -0.35 11.15 3.69
N LYS A 132 -0.93 12.18 3.07
CA LYS A 132 -2.37 12.45 3.12
C LYS A 132 -3.11 11.46 2.21
N THR A 133 -4.40 11.22 2.46
CA THR A 133 -5.19 10.26 1.65
C THR A 133 -5.17 10.59 0.16
N HIS A 134 -5.28 11.89 -0.22
CA HIS A 134 -5.22 12.29 -1.63
C HIS A 134 -3.86 12.04 -2.29
N GLU A 135 -2.76 12.06 -1.53
CA GLU A 135 -1.43 11.71 -2.02
C GLU A 135 -1.29 10.20 -2.24
N ILE A 136 -1.92 9.38 -1.38
CA ILE A 136 -1.96 7.93 -1.55
C ILE A 136 -2.80 7.56 -2.78
N ILE A 137 -4.00 8.11 -2.91
CA ILE A 137 -4.90 7.85 -4.04
C ILE A 137 -4.36 8.46 -5.33
N GLY A 138 -3.69 9.61 -5.23
CA GLY A 138 -3.02 10.26 -6.37
C GLY A 138 -2.04 9.34 -7.08
N GLN A 139 -1.28 8.50 -6.34
CA GLN A 139 -0.39 7.50 -6.94
C GLN A 139 -1.17 6.52 -7.84
N VAL A 140 -2.33 6.07 -7.37
CA VAL A 140 -3.17 5.11 -8.11
C VAL A 140 -3.76 5.76 -9.36
N LEU A 141 -4.20 7.02 -9.27
CA LEU A 141 -4.77 7.77 -10.40
C LEU A 141 -3.70 8.09 -11.46
N VAL A 142 -2.49 8.50 -11.04
CA VAL A 142 -1.35 8.71 -11.94
C VAL A 142 -1.03 7.43 -12.71
N ALA A 143 -0.88 6.33 -12.00
CA ALA A 143 -0.58 5.04 -12.63
C ALA A 143 -1.72 4.57 -13.54
N LYS A 144 -3.00 4.72 -13.13
CA LYS A 144 -4.17 4.39 -13.95
C LYS A 144 -4.18 5.16 -15.26
N ASN A 145 -3.94 6.48 -15.22
CA ASN A 145 -3.94 7.33 -16.41
C ASN A 145 -2.81 6.96 -17.37
N TYR A 146 -1.62 6.67 -16.85
CA TYR A 146 -0.49 6.21 -17.67
C TYR A 146 -0.77 4.86 -18.34
N LEU A 147 -1.21 3.88 -17.56
CA LEU A 147 -1.45 2.51 -18.03
C LEU A 147 -2.60 2.40 -19.03
N ALA A 148 -3.59 3.30 -18.94
CA ALA A 148 -4.72 3.35 -19.89
C ALA A 148 -4.25 3.63 -21.33
N GLN A 149 -3.16 4.41 -21.51
CA GLN A 149 -2.58 4.69 -22.83
C GLN A 149 -1.96 3.43 -23.47
N GLU A 150 -1.57 2.45 -22.65
CA GLU A 150 -1.00 1.18 -23.09
C GLU A 150 -2.00 0.01 -23.03
N ASN A 151 -3.30 0.28 -22.84
CA ASN A 151 -4.35 -0.73 -22.62
C ASN A 151 -4.05 -1.70 -21.47
N LYS A 152 -3.27 -1.24 -20.49
CA LYS A 152 -2.98 -1.98 -19.24
C LYS A 152 -3.90 -1.51 -18.13
N ARG A 153 -4.09 -2.36 -17.12
CA ARG A 153 -4.95 -2.03 -15.97
C ARG A 153 -4.31 -2.43 -14.64
N ILE A 154 -4.66 -1.70 -13.59
CA ILE A 154 -4.37 -2.07 -12.22
C ILE A 154 -5.41 -3.09 -11.78
N SER A 155 -4.97 -4.28 -11.39
CA SER A 155 -5.86 -5.32 -10.84
C SER A 155 -5.70 -5.49 -9.33
N ASN A 156 -4.55 -5.12 -8.78
CA ASN A 156 -4.21 -5.25 -7.37
C ASN A 156 -3.47 -3.99 -6.91
N VAL A 157 -3.70 -3.57 -5.66
CA VAL A 157 -2.95 -2.50 -5.01
C VAL A 157 -2.36 -3.04 -3.72
N VAL A 158 -1.06 -2.81 -3.52
CA VAL A 158 -0.34 -3.24 -2.32
C VAL A 158 0.39 -2.05 -1.67
N PHE A 159 0.20 -1.88 -0.37
CA PHE A 159 0.91 -0.88 0.42
C PHE A 159 2.26 -1.44 0.85
N MET A 160 3.17 -1.60 -0.12
CA MET A 160 4.52 -2.18 0.05
C MET A 160 5.61 -1.26 -0.49
N GLY A 161 5.29 0.01 -0.75
CA GLY A 161 6.24 1.04 -1.13
C GLY A 161 6.93 1.65 0.08
N MET A 162 7.16 2.96 0.04
CA MET A 162 7.83 3.67 1.13
C MET A 162 6.90 3.84 2.35
N GLY A 163 7.47 3.56 3.55
CA GLY A 163 6.82 3.76 4.85
C GLY A 163 6.14 2.52 5.45
N GLU A 164 5.75 2.66 6.71
CA GLU A 164 4.93 1.68 7.44
C GLU A 164 3.47 2.13 7.40
N PRO A 165 2.58 1.42 6.69
CA PRO A 165 1.17 1.83 6.54
C PRO A 165 0.43 1.95 7.87
N LEU A 166 0.71 1.09 8.83
CA LEU A 166 0.04 1.10 10.13
C LEU A 166 0.56 2.20 11.10
N LEU A 167 1.55 2.99 10.69
CA LEU A 167 1.91 4.26 11.35
C LEU A 167 1.22 5.47 10.69
N ASN A 168 0.42 5.24 9.64
CA ASN A 168 -0.39 6.24 8.95
C ASN A 168 -1.85 5.78 8.82
N GLU A 169 -2.44 5.31 9.91
CA GLU A 169 -3.71 4.55 9.94
C GLU A 169 -4.86 5.25 9.21
N SER A 170 -5.25 6.45 9.65
CA SER A 170 -6.45 7.11 9.10
C SER A 170 -6.36 7.36 7.58
N PRO A 171 -5.28 7.93 7.02
CA PRO A 171 -5.14 8.10 5.58
C PRO A 171 -5.09 6.78 4.80
N VAL A 172 -4.46 5.73 5.37
CA VAL A 172 -4.40 4.41 4.74
C VAL A 172 -5.77 3.73 4.74
N TYR A 173 -6.53 3.82 5.85
CA TYR A 173 -7.87 3.25 5.93
C TYR A 173 -8.84 3.94 4.98
N ASP A 174 -8.80 5.28 4.90
CA ASP A 174 -9.58 6.04 3.91
C ASP A 174 -9.22 5.61 2.48
N ALA A 175 -7.92 5.47 2.17
CA ALA A 175 -7.48 5.00 0.86
C ALA A 175 -7.97 3.58 0.56
N CYS A 176 -7.92 2.67 1.54
CA CYS A 176 -8.49 1.32 1.39
C CYS A 176 -10.00 1.37 1.11
N GLN A 177 -10.75 2.21 1.82
CA GLN A 177 -12.19 2.38 1.57
C GLN A 177 -12.46 2.87 0.14
N ILE A 178 -11.70 3.86 -0.34
CA ILE A 178 -11.82 4.38 -1.72
C ILE A 178 -11.46 3.29 -2.75
N LEU A 179 -10.42 2.50 -2.49
CA LEU A 179 -10.02 1.40 -3.38
C LEU A 179 -11.10 0.30 -3.49
N LEU A 180 -11.83 0.06 -2.41
CA LEU A 180 -12.90 -0.95 -2.34
C LEU A 180 -14.25 -0.43 -2.83
N ASP A 181 -14.48 0.89 -2.85
CA ASP A 181 -15.77 1.51 -3.18
C ASP A 181 -16.12 1.32 -4.66
N ASP A 182 -17.33 0.80 -4.94
CA ASP A 182 -17.82 0.56 -6.31
C ASP A 182 -18.01 1.85 -7.11
N TRP A 183 -18.17 3.00 -6.47
CA TRP A 183 -18.23 4.31 -7.13
C TRP A 183 -16.83 4.90 -7.41
N ALA A 184 -15.78 4.22 -6.94
CA ALA A 184 -14.40 4.60 -7.17
C ALA A 184 -13.66 3.51 -7.96
N PHE A 185 -12.81 2.70 -7.31
CA PHE A 185 -12.00 1.70 -8.01
C PHE A 185 -12.66 0.31 -8.06
N GLY A 186 -13.59 -0.01 -7.16
CA GLY A 186 -14.33 -1.27 -7.12
C GLY A 186 -13.44 -2.50 -6.97
N LEU A 187 -12.28 -2.38 -6.34
CA LEU A 187 -11.41 -3.52 -6.13
C LEU A 187 -11.98 -4.48 -5.07
N SER A 188 -11.90 -5.76 -5.32
CA SER A 188 -12.27 -6.73 -4.28
C SER A 188 -11.27 -6.72 -3.12
N ARG A 189 -11.74 -7.10 -1.92
CA ARG A 189 -10.94 -7.16 -0.68
C ARG A 189 -9.61 -7.91 -0.84
N ARG A 190 -9.60 -8.99 -1.64
CA ARG A 190 -8.42 -9.81 -1.94
C ARG A 190 -7.41 -9.12 -2.86
N ARG A 191 -7.77 -7.99 -3.44
CA ARG A 191 -6.95 -7.22 -4.39
C ARG A 191 -6.34 -5.97 -3.78
N VAL A 192 -6.65 -5.66 -2.53
CA VAL A 192 -6.03 -4.59 -1.75
C VAL A 192 -5.31 -5.23 -0.58
N THR A 193 -3.99 -5.04 -0.50
CA THR A 193 -3.15 -5.62 0.57
C THR A 193 -2.45 -4.51 1.34
N VAL A 194 -2.62 -4.52 2.66
CA VAL A 194 -1.82 -3.70 3.57
C VAL A 194 -0.70 -4.56 4.12
N SER A 195 0.55 -4.09 3.96
CA SER A 195 1.71 -4.72 4.57
C SER A 195 2.07 -4.02 5.87
N SER A 196 2.60 -4.76 6.83
CA SER A 196 3.11 -4.19 8.08
C SER A 196 4.32 -4.96 8.62
N SER A 197 5.23 -4.24 9.23
CA SER A 197 6.32 -4.82 10.00
C SER A 197 5.90 -5.28 11.41
N GLY A 198 4.61 -5.12 11.77
CA GLY A 198 4.06 -5.63 13.02
C GLY A 198 3.79 -4.56 14.08
N ILE A 199 3.14 -3.46 13.73
CA ILE A 199 2.60 -2.49 14.70
C ILE A 199 1.34 -3.10 15.32
N VAL A 200 1.53 -3.98 16.32
CA VAL A 200 0.48 -4.84 16.87
C VAL A 200 -0.82 -4.10 17.23
N PRO A 201 -0.82 -2.97 17.97
CA PRO A 201 -2.06 -2.29 18.30
C PRO A 201 -2.82 -1.76 17.08
N ALA A 202 -2.10 -1.28 16.05
CA ALA A 202 -2.70 -0.79 14.82
C ALA A 202 -3.21 -1.94 13.94
N LEU A 203 -2.52 -3.08 13.94
CA LEU A 203 -2.96 -4.30 13.26
C LEU A 203 -4.31 -4.80 13.79
N LEU A 204 -4.49 -4.80 15.11
CA LEU A 204 -5.77 -5.16 15.74
C LEU A 204 -6.88 -4.20 15.29
N ARG A 205 -6.64 -2.88 15.35
CA ARG A 205 -7.64 -1.89 14.88
C ARG A 205 -7.95 -2.03 13.37
N MET A 206 -6.93 -2.30 12.55
CA MET A 206 -7.13 -2.52 11.12
C MET A 206 -8.05 -3.72 10.87
N SER A 207 -7.87 -4.79 11.64
CA SER A 207 -8.67 -6.02 11.49
C SER A 207 -10.16 -5.79 11.62
N ASP A 208 -10.55 -4.81 12.44
CA ASP A 208 -11.95 -4.45 12.70
C ASP A 208 -12.46 -3.31 11.80
N THR A 209 -11.54 -2.53 11.19
CA THR A 209 -11.91 -1.30 10.48
C THR A 209 -12.02 -1.48 8.98
N VAL A 210 -11.06 -2.15 8.35
CA VAL A 210 -10.99 -2.32 6.89
C VAL A 210 -10.79 -3.77 6.47
N PRO A 211 -11.65 -4.28 5.58
CA PRO A 211 -11.63 -5.70 5.20
C PRO A 211 -10.67 -5.96 4.03
N VAL A 212 -9.40 -5.69 4.19
CA VAL A 212 -8.35 -5.86 3.16
C VAL A 212 -7.45 -7.05 3.48
N SER A 213 -6.66 -7.52 2.52
CA SER A 213 -5.65 -8.55 2.73
C SER A 213 -4.48 -8.01 3.56
N LEU A 214 -3.86 -8.90 4.34
CA LEU A 214 -2.72 -8.58 5.21
C LEU A 214 -1.46 -9.26 4.70
N ALA A 215 -0.36 -8.50 4.65
CA ALA A 215 0.99 -9.02 4.54
C ALA A 215 1.81 -8.63 5.77
N ILE A 216 2.68 -9.51 6.23
CA ILE A 216 3.56 -9.27 7.37
C ILE A 216 5.01 -9.38 6.92
N SER A 217 5.74 -8.30 7.06
CA SER A 217 7.20 -8.25 6.92
C SER A 217 7.87 -8.98 8.07
N LEU A 218 7.98 -10.32 7.96
CA LEU A 218 8.51 -11.17 9.04
C LEU A 218 10.04 -11.21 9.02
N HIS A 219 10.64 -11.63 7.92
CA HIS A 219 12.06 -11.63 7.57
C HIS A 219 13.00 -12.44 8.46
N ALA A 220 12.55 -12.88 9.63
CA ALA A 220 13.26 -13.80 10.52
C ALA A 220 12.28 -14.65 11.32
N PRO A 221 12.61 -15.92 11.61
CA PRO A 221 11.74 -16.82 12.37
C PRO A 221 11.96 -16.75 13.89
N GLU A 222 12.95 -16.00 14.38
CA GLU A 222 13.36 -15.89 15.77
C GLU A 222 13.56 -14.42 16.16
N ASP A 223 13.25 -14.09 17.43
CA ASP A 223 13.26 -12.69 17.91
C ASP A 223 14.65 -12.07 17.86
N GLU A 224 15.70 -12.82 18.17
CA GLU A 224 17.08 -12.32 18.19
C GLU A 224 17.51 -11.79 16.82
N LEU A 225 17.22 -12.53 15.76
CA LEU A 225 17.53 -12.11 14.40
C LEU A 225 16.57 -11.02 13.93
N ARG A 226 15.30 -11.14 14.30
CA ARG A 226 14.28 -10.17 13.92
C ARG A 226 14.52 -8.80 14.57
N ASP A 227 15.03 -8.76 15.80
CA ASP A 227 15.41 -7.52 16.50
C ASP A 227 16.47 -6.71 15.74
N ILE A 228 17.34 -7.41 14.98
CA ILE A 228 18.37 -6.81 14.15
C ILE A 228 17.78 -6.35 12.81
N LEU A 229 17.03 -7.22 12.12
CA LEU A 229 16.53 -6.96 10.79
C LEU A 229 15.34 -5.99 10.81
N VAL A 230 14.43 -6.14 11.78
CA VAL A 230 13.16 -5.42 11.92
C VAL A 230 13.02 -4.87 13.34
N PRO A 231 13.68 -3.75 13.69
CA PRO A 231 13.85 -3.29 15.08
C PRO A 231 12.57 -3.07 15.89
N ILE A 232 11.41 -2.88 15.25
CA ILE A 232 10.12 -2.80 15.92
C ILE A 232 9.76 -4.09 16.68
N ASN A 233 10.41 -5.21 16.36
CA ASN A 233 10.26 -6.48 17.05
C ASN A 233 10.58 -6.37 18.55
N LYS A 234 11.56 -5.56 18.93
CA LYS A 234 11.89 -5.28 20.35
C LYS A 234 10.69 -4.78 21.14
N LYS A 235 9.77 -4.05 20.47
CA LYS A 235 8.54 -3.56 21.08
C LYS A 235 7.39 -4.55 20.97
N TYR A 236 7.31 -5.26 19.86
CA TYR A 236 6.27 -6.24 19.56
C TYR A 236 6.92 -7.54 19.07
N PRO A 237 7.34 -8.42 20.01
CA PRO A 237 7.98 -9.70 19.67
C PRO A 237 7.11 -10.60 18.81
N ILE A 238 7.73 -11.56 18.13
CA ILE A 238 7.07 -12.52 17.23
C ILE A 238 5.81 -13.13 17.86
N LYS A 239 5.87 -13.53 19.11
CA LYS A 239 4.72 -14.13 19.81
C LYS A 239 3.51 -13.18 19.84
N GLU A 240 3.70 -11.89 20.10
CA GLU A 240 2.61 -10.90 20.11
C GLU A 240 2.11 -10.62 18.70
N LEU A 241 3.02 -10.52 17.73
CA LEU A 241 2.69 -10.38 16.33
C LEU A 241 1.83 -11.55 15.84
N MET A 242 2.23 -12.79 16.14
CA MET A 242 1.46 -13.99 15.73
C MET A 242 0.06 -14.02 16.36
N LYS A 243 -0.10 -13.59 17.61
CA LYS A 243 -1.43 -13.44 18.23
C LYS A 243 -2.30 -12.42 17.49
N ALA A 244 -1.73 -11.27 17.11
CA ALA A 244 -2.45 -10.26 16.34
C ALA A 244 -2.82 -10.77 14.92
N CYS A 245 -1.94 -11.55 14.30
CA CYS A 245 -2.21 -12.24 13.04
C CYS A 245 -3.35 -13.25 13.18
N HIS A 246 -3.36 -14.03 14.24
CA HIS A 246 -4.44 -14.97 14.54
C HIS A 246 -5.78 -14.24 14.78
N TYR A 247 -5.75 -13.11 15.49
CA TYR A 247 -6.93 -12.25 15.64
C TYR A 247 -7.45 -11.78 14.28
N TYR A 248 -6.56 -11.27 13.40
CA TYR A 248 -6.93 -10.83 12.05
C TYR A 248 -7.63 -11.92 11.25
N LEU A 249 -7.17 -13.18 11.31
CA LEU A 249 -7.79 -14.29 10.59
C LEU A 249 -9.23 -14.57 11.08
N ASN A 250 -9.48 -14.37 12.37
CA ASN A 250 -10.78 -14.63 12.99
C ASN A 250 -11.71 -13.40 13.01
N ALA A 251 -11.18 -12.21 12.68
CA ALA A 251 -11.97 -10.98 12.60
C ALA A 251 -12.79 -10.96 11.29
N GLY A 252 -14.10 -11.10 11.41
CA GLY A 252 -15.03 -11.09 10.27
C GLY A 252 -15.45 -12.47 9.77
N SER A 253 -16.38 -12.49 8.82
CA SER A 253 -17.11 -13.70 8.38
C SER A 253 -16.52 -14.41 7.16
N GLN A 254 -15.36 -14.03 6.68
CA GLN A 254 -14.78 -14.57 5.43
C GLN A 254 -13.42 -15.20 5.66
N GLU A 255 -13.12 -16.24 4.89
CA GLU A 255 -11.79 -16.83 4.84
C GLU A 255 -10.74 -15.77 4.51
N ARG A 256 -9.79 -15.60 5.42
CA ARG A 256 -8.63 -14.72 5.27
C ARG A 256 -7.36 -15.58 5.26
N HIS A 257 -6.34 -15.07 4.62
CA HIS A 257 -4.98 -15.61 4.72
C HIS A 257 -4.01 -14.47 4.91
N ILE A 258 -2.87 -14.79 5.48
CA ILE A 258 -1.78 -13.83 5.68
C ILE A 258 -0.62 -14.20 4.77
N LEU A 259 -0.05 -13.19 4.13
CA LEU A 259 1.18 -13.33 3.36
C LEU A 259 2.37 -12.93 4.25
N PHE A 260 3.24 -13.85 4.57
CA PHE A 260 4.48 -13.57 5.29
C PHE A 260 5.60 -13.29 4.29
N GLU A 261 6.06 -12.05 4.28
CA GLU A 261 7.18 -11.60 3.45
C GLU A 261 8.49 -11.95 4.13
N TYR A 262 9.41 -12.58 3.37
CA TYR A 262 10.70 -13.03 3.86
C TYR A 262 11.80 -12.69 2.85
N VAL A 263 12.55 -11.62 3.11
CA VAL A 263 13.71 -11.23 2.28
C VAL A 263 14.85 -12.20 2.49
N MET A 264 15.45 -12.69 1.40
CA MET A 264 16.53 -13.69 1.45
C MET A 264 17.89 -13.01 1.44
N LEU A 265 18.58 -13.03 2.59
CA LEU A 265 19.87 -12.40 2.84
C LEU A 265 20.96 -13.47 2.99
N GLU A 266 22.01 -13.40 2.16
CA GLU A 266 23.11 -14.38 2.14
C GLU A 266 23.76 -14.53 3.51
N ASN A 267 23.85 -15.78 4.00
CA ASN A 267 24.45 -16.16 5.29
C ASN A 267 23.84 -15.46 6.53
N VAL A 268 22.62 -14.90 6.41
CA VAL A 268 21.94 -14.22 7.52
C VAL A 268 20.67 -14.97 7.92
N ASN A 269 19.76 -15.17 6.97
CA ASN A 269 18.44 -15.79 7.21
C ASN A 269 18.06 -16.83 6.15
N ASP A 270 18.99 -17.25 5.32
CA ASP A 270 18.76 -18.14 4.16
C ASP A 270 19.19 -19.60 4.39
N SER A 271 19.54 -19.97 5.64
CA SER A 271 19.92 -21.34 5.96
C SER A 271 18.72 -22.30 6.00
N VAL A 272 19.01 -23.58 5.78
CA VAL A 272 18.01 -24.67 5.96
C VAL A 272 17.43 -24.68 7.37
N GLU A 273 18.20 -24.32 8.38
CA GLU A 273 17.73 -24.24 9.77
C GLU A 273 16.75 -23.09 9.96
N ASN A 274 17.00 -21.90 9.37
CA ASN A 274 16.04 -20.82 9.36
C ASN A 274 14.71 -21.23 8.68
N ALA A 275 14.77 -21.97 7.56
CA ALA A 275 13.58 -22.47 6.87
C ALA A 275 12.80 -23.47 7.74
N LYS A 276 13.47 -24.37 8.45
CA LYS A 276 12.82 -25.31 9.39
C LYS A 276 12.17 -24.58 10.56
N THR A 277 12.85 -23.59 11.13
CA THR A 277 12.34 -22.78 12.25
C THR A 277 11.12 -21.96 11.81
N LEU A 278 11.20 -21.33 10.62
CA LEU A 278 10.06 -20.63 10.02
C LEU A 278 8.85 -21.55 9.82
N SER A 279 9.10 -22.74 9.27
CA SER A 279 8.04 -23.75 9.08
C SER A 279 7.41 -24.19 10.41
N LYS A 280 8.20 -24.44 11.45
CA LYS A 280 7.70 -24.78 12.79
C LYS A 280 6.89 -23.63 13.38
N LEU A 281 7.37 -22.38 13.28
CA LEU A 281 6.68 -21.20 13.77
C LEU A 281 5.31 -21.06 13.12
N LEU A 282 5.23 -21.09 11.80
CA LEU A 282 3.98 -20.89 11.08
C LEU A 282 3.00 -22.06 11.28
N ASN A 283 3.47 -23.31 11.27
CA ASN A 283 2.61 -24.48 11.52
C ASN A 283 2.10 -24.55 12.97
N PHE A 284 2.78 -23.92 13.93
CA PHE A 284 2.28 -23.82 15.31
C PHE A 284 1.10 -22.85 15.45
N TRP A 285 1.10 -21.75 14.65
CA TRP A 285 0.10 -20.70 14.78
C TRP A 285 -1.03 -20.78 13.76
N PHE A 286 -0.79 -21.39 12.59
CA PHE A 286 -1.68 -21.29 11.44
C PHE A 286 -1.85 -22.61 10.71
N ASP A 287 -3.02 -22.80 10.09
CA ASP A 287 -3.25 -23.84 9.10
C ASP A 287 -2.49 -23.54 7.80
N ARG A 288 -2.25 -24.58 6.98
CA ARG A 288 -1.55 -24.42 5.69
C ARG A 288 -2.23 -23.45 4.72
N GLU A 289 -3.55 -23.30 4.81
CA GLU A 289 -4.31 -22.42 3.93
C GLU A 289 -4.31 -20.97 4.43
N SER A 290 -4.14 -20.77 5.74
CA SER A 290 -4.20 -19.45 6.39
C SER A 290 -2.89 -18.66 6.31
N ALA A 291 -1.75 -19.32 6.08
CA ALA A 291 -0.43 -18.69 6.02
C ALA A 291 0.29 -19.05 4.72
N LYS A 292 0.78 -18.02 4.04
CA LYS A 292 1.61 -18.17 2.83
C LYS A 292 2.92 -17.43 3.05
N VAL A 293 4.02 -17.95 2.52
CA VAL A 293 5.33 -17.29 2.57
C VAL A 293 5.71 -16.83 1.17
N ASN A 294 6.12 -15.58 1.06
CA ASN A 294 6.73 -15.04 -0.14
C ASN A 294 8.22 -14.81 0.12
N LEU A 295 9.06 -15.53 -0.60
CA LEU A 295 10.51 -15.36 -0.54
C LEU A 295 10.92 -14.27 -1.52
N ILE A 296 11.51 -13.19 -1.00
CA ILE A 296 11.87 -12.00 -1.76
C ILE A 296 13.38 -12.02 -2.02
N PRO A 297 13.83 -12.03 -3.28
CA PRO A 297 15.22 -11.79 -3.60
C PRO A 297 15.65 -10.40 -3.12
N PHE A 298 16.76 -10.32 -2.40
CA PHE A 298 17.27 -9.05 -1.91
C PHE A 298 17.88 -8.23 -3.07
N ASN A 299 17.53 -6.95 -3.15
CA ASN A 299 18.16 -6.01 -4.06
C ASN A 299 19.17 -5.14 -3.29
N PRO A 300 20.47 -5.35 -3.46
CA PRO A 300 21.50 -4.55 -2.79
C PRO A 300 21.41 -3.07 -3.18
N PHE A 301 21.73 -2.20 -2.23
CA PHE A 301 21.85 -0.75 -2.42
C PHE A 301 23.17 -0.25 -1.76
N PRO A 302 23.68 0.95 -2.10
CA PRO A 302 25.03 1.37 -1.73
C PRO A 302 25.35 1.31 -0.22
N GLU A 303 24.38 1.63 0.64
CA GLU A 303 24.58 1.71 2.09
C GLU A 303 24.37 0.36 2.81
N THR A 304 23.95 -0.69 2.09
CA THR A 304 23.67 -1.98 2.72
C THR A 304 24.92 -2.82 2.97
N GLN A 305 24.94 -3.52 4.08
CA GLN A 305 25.93 -4.56 4.36
C GLN A 305 25.52 -5.96 3.88
N TYR A 306 24.26 -6.13 3.46
CA TYR A 306 23.70 -7.42 3.07
C TYR A 306 23.93 -7.74 1.60
N LYS A 307 23.89 -9.04 1.27
CA LYS A 307 24.02 -9.55 -0.09
C LYS A 307 22.81 -10.40 -0.45
N LEU A 308 22.57 -10.52 -1.75
CA LEU A 308 21.56 -11.40 -2.30
C LEU A 308 21.91 -12.87 -2.00
N SER A 309 20.99 -13.61 -1.41
CA SER A 309 21.14 -15.06 -1.24
C SER A 309 21.21 -15.75 -2.60
N LEU A 310 22.18 -16.65 -2.77
CA LEU A 310 22.35 -17.43 -3.99
C LEU A 310 21.42 -18.64 -4.09
N ILE A 311 20.63 -18.92 -3.07
CA ILE A 311 19.73 -20.10 -3.04
C ILE A 311 18.69 -20.07 -4.15
N HIS A 312 18.29 -18.87 -4.61
CA HIS A 312 17.38 -18.71 -5.77
C HIS A 312 18.02 -19.02 -7.12
N ILE A 313 19.35 -19.06 -7.18
CA ILE A 313 20.09 -19.34 -8.43
C ILE A 313 20.32 -20.85 -8.60
N SER A 314 20.38 -21.57 -7.50
CA SER A 314 20.65 -23.02 -7.48
C SER A 314 19.43 -23.90 -7.70
N GLU A 315 18.23 -23.35 -7.46
CA GLU A 315 16.96 -24.07 -7.73
C GLU A 315 16.06 -23.21 -8.63
N PRO A 316 16.00 -23.51 -9.95
CA PRO A 316 15.03 -22.86 -10.81
C PRO A 316 13.64 -23.25 -10.30
N THR A 317 12.87 -22.25 -9.82
CA THR A 317 11.48 -22.43 -9.44
C THR A 317 10.72 -23.06 -10.59
N ARG A 318 10.22 -24.27 -10.40
CA ARG A 318 9.27 -24.86 -11.36
C ARG A 318 8.06 -23.93 -11.43
N PRO A 319 7.64 -23.50 -12.63
CA PRO A 319 6.41 -22.75 -12.76
C PRO A 319 5.25 -23.66 -12.33
N TYR A 320 4.49 -23.22 -11.34
CA TYR A 320 3.21 -23.82 -10.94
C TYR A 320 2.12 -23.50 -11.96
#